data_d2beaccbe650d0e4d78d4d6d0e373513
#
_entry.id   d2beaccbe650d0e4d78d4d6d0e373513
#
_cell.length_a   1.000
_cell.length_b   1.000
_cell.length_c   1.000
_cell.angle_alpha   90.00
_cell.angle_beta   90.00
_cell.angle_gamma   90.00
#
_symmetry.space_group_name_H-M   'P 1'
#
loop_
_entity.id
_entity.type
_entity.pdbx_description
1 polymer ?
#
loop_
_entity_poly.entity_id
_entity_poly.type
_entity_poly.pdbx_seq_one_letter_code
_entity_poly.pdbx_strand_id
1 'polypeptide(L)'
;MTFTIKDFNVSSVNINVLCKQCQHYYSQMNSYHHGNLKKELLDCALKMCERDGYTKLSIRSLAKESNVSQTAPYRHFKTKEDLYAEVAIEGFNKIHKAISKYDSNDSKRNLIDGAKAYIKFGLKNANTYDLMFGTAIKDFTKYPMLFEAANKTYLHIRSTFKEFSKNKDDLYIEESCIDIWA
;
A
#
# COMPACT_ATOMS: atom_id res chain seq x y z
N MET A 1 6.22 -47.97 7.12
CA MET A 1 6.83 -46.77 7.76
C MET A 1 6.42 -45.56 6.95
N THR A 2 5.44 -44.83 7.43
CA THR A 2 4.93 -43.62 6.81
C THR A 2 5.76 -42.43 7.31
N PHE A 3 6.68 -41.95 6.48
CA PHE A 3 7.43 -40.73 6.78
C PHE A 3 6.49 -39.52 6.67
N THR A 4 6.33 -38.80 7.75
CA THR A 4 5.56 -37.56 7.81
C THR A 4 6.51 -36.38 7.52
N ILE A 5 6.04 -35.46 6.66
CA ILE A 5 6.77 -34.26 6.18
C ILE A 5 7.29 -33.33 7.31
N LYS A 6 6.94 -33.60 8.58
CA LYS A 6 7.32 -32.79 9.75
C LYS A 6 8.77 -32.97 10.23
N ASP A 7 9.50 -33.98 9.77
CA ASP A 7 10.83 -34.31 10.27
C ASP A 7 11.97 -33.80 9.37
N PHE A 8 11.68 -33.03 8.33
CA PHE A 8 12.68 -32.50 7.42
C PHE A 8 13.24 -31.15 7.90
N ASN A 9 14.47 -31.13 8.38
CA ASN A 9 15.25 -29.93 8.62
C ASN A 9 15.79 -29.41 7.28
N VAL A 10 15.12 -28.37 6.71
CA VAL A 10 15.36 -27.83 5.36
C VAL A 10 16.76 -27.21 5.19
N SER A 11 17.46 -26.88 6.28
CA SER A 11 18.79 -26.21 6.23
C SER A 11 19.97 -27.14 5.93
N SER A 12 19.75 -28.46 5.89
CA SER A 12 20.84 -29.43 5.68
C SER A 12 20.70 -30.31 4.43
N VAL A 13 19.73 -30.01 3.56
CA VAL A 13 19.45 -30.85 2.38
C VAL A 13 20.36 -30.46 1.21
N ASN A 14 21.16 -31.44 0.74
CA ASN A 14 21.97 -31.28 -0.47
C ASN A 14 21.04 -31.39 -1.70
N ILE A 15 20.74 -30.26 -2.34
CA ILE A 15 19.80 -30.14 -3.45
C ILE A 15 20.14 -30.98 -4.69
N ASN A 16 21.44 -31.33 -4.85
CA ASN A 16 21.93 -32.13 -5.98
C ASN A 16 21.57 -33.62 -5.87
N VAL A 17 21.08 -34.07 -4.72
CA VAL A 17 20.66 -35.47 -4.47
C VAL A 17 19.15 -35.66 -4.67
N LEU A 18 18.39 -34.57 -4.79
CA LEU A 18 16.94 -34.61 -4.96
C LEU A 18 16.55 -34.93 -6.41
N CYS A 19 15.46 -35.66 -6.61
CA CYS A 19 14.87 -35.82 -7.94
C CYS A 19 14.43 -34.48 -8.53
N LYS A 20 14.32 -34.38 -9.88
CA LYS A 20 13.96 -33.14 -10.59
C LYS A 20 12.67 -32.50 -10.04
N GLN A 21 11.71 -33.29 -9.62
CA GLN A 21 10.44 -32.82 -9.08
C GLN A 21 10.58 -32.23 -7.68
N CYS A 22 11.41 -32.87 -6.84
CA CYS A 22 11.77 -32.35 -5.51
C CYS A 22 12.66 -31.10 -5.63
N GLN A 23 13.57 -31.06 -6.60
CA GLN A 23 14.39 -29.88 -6.90
C GLN A 23 13.52 -28.70 -7.36
N HIS A 24 12.50 -28.93 -8.20
CA HIS A 24 11.56 -27.90 -8.63
C HIS A 24 10.72 -27.39 -7.46
N TYR A 25 10.20 -28.28 -6.61
CA TYR A 25 9.45 -27.93 -5.39
C TYR A 25 10.31 -27.16 -4.38
N TYR A 26 11.55 -27.61 -4.17
CA TYR A 26 12.54 -26.95 -3.30
C TYR A 26 12.97 -25.59 -3.85
N SER A 27 13.11 -25.45 -5.17
CA SER A 27 13.37 -24.19 -5.85
C SER A 27 12.20 -23.20 -5.69
N GLN A 28 10.96 -23.67 -5.78
CA GLN A 28 9.78 -22.84 -5.52
C GLN A 28 9.66 -22.42 -4.06
N MET A 29 10.03 -23.30 -3.10
CA MET A 29 10.06 -22.96 -1.68
C MET A 29 11.20 -22.00 -1.31
N ASN A 30 12.37 -22.10 -1.96
CA ASN A 30 13.53 -21.25 -1.73
C ASN A 30 13.56 -19.98 -2.61
N SER A 31 12.66 -19.82 -3.56
CA SER A 31 12.50 -18.57 -4.30
C SER A 31 11.87 -17.44 -3.45
N TYR A 32 11.76 -17.65 -2.13
CA TYR A 32 11.50 -16.60 -1.16
C TYR A 32 12.71 -15.65 -1.14
N HIS A 33 12.71 -14.73 -2.10
CA HIS A 33 13.73 -13.70 -2.22
C HIS A 33 13.73 -12.83 -0.97
N HIS A 34 14.71 -13.03 -0.09
CA HIS A 34 14.93 -12.22 1.13
C HIS A 34 14.97 -10.69 0.84
N GLY A 35 15.10 -10.27 -0.42
CA GLY A 35 15.08 -8.88 -0.85
C GLY A 35 13.69 -8.26 -1.07
N ASN A 36 12.60 -9.03 -1.13
CA ASN A 36 11.26 -8.52 -1.49
C ASN A 36 10.19 -8.76 -0.41
N LEU A 37 10.54 -9.34 0.75
CA LEU A 37 9.56 -9.70 1.78
C LEU A 37 8.73 -8.51 2.26
N LYS A 38 9.34 -7.32 2.42
CA LYS A 38 8.59 -6.11 2.81
C LYS A 38 7.48 -5.81 1.81
N LYS A 39 7.77 -5.89 0.52
CA LYS A 39 6.80 -5.62 -0.54
C LYS A 39 5.69 -6.68 -0.57
N GLU A 40 6.05 -7.95 -0.46
CA GLU A 40 5.07 -9.06 -0.42
C GLU A 40 4.12 -8.93 0.79
N LEU A 41 4.67 -8.59 1.96
CA LEU A 41 3.89 -8.32 3.16
C LEU A 41 2.96 -7.11 2.96
N LEU A 42 3.45 -6.05 2.32
CA LEU A 42 2.65 -4.85 2.07
C LEU A 42 1.54 -5.12 1.05
N ASP A 43 1.82 -5.86 -0.03
CA ASP A 43 0.81 -6.28 -1.00
C ASP A 43 -0.26 -7.18 -0.36
N CYS A 44 0.13 -8.05 0.56
CA CYS A 44 -0.79 -8.86 1.36
C CYS A 44 -1.62 -7.99 2.30
N ALA A 45 -0.99 -7.05 3.02
CA ALA A 45 -1.67 -6.13 3.93
C ALA A 45 -2.73 -5.28 3.22
N LEU A 46 -2.44 -4.77 2.02
CA LEU A 46 -3.39 -4.04 1.19
C LEU A 46 -4.62 -4.90 0.83
N LYS A 47 -4.40 -6.15 0.42
CA LYS A 47 -5.51 -7.08 0.12
C LYS A 47 -6.35 -7.39 1.35
N MET A 48 -5.72 -7.62 2.51
CA MET A 48 -6.41 -7.84 3.78
C MET A 48 -7.20 -6.61 4.21
N CYS A 49 -6.61 -5.41 4.07
CA CYS A 49 -7.26 -4.14 4.37
C CYS A 49 -8.55 -3.99 3.54
N GLU A 50 -8.48 -4.20 2.21
CA GLU A 50 -9.67 -4.09 1.35
C GLU A 50 -10.73 -5.16 1.65
N ARG A 51 -10.34 -6.39 1.92
CA ARG A 51 -11.26 -7.50 2.17
C ARG A 51 -11.97 -7.38 3.52
N ASP A 52 -11.22 -7.07 4.58
CA ASP A 52 -11.66 -7.24 5.96
C ASP A 52 -11.74 -5.92 6.76
N GLY A 53 -11.25 -4.81 6.18
CA GLY A 53 -11.07 -3.53 6.86
C GLY A 53 -9.76 -3.46 7.66
N TYR A 54 -9.22 -2.25 7.77
CA TYR A 54 -7.93 -2.04 8.47
C TYR A 54 -7.99 -2.39 9.97
N THR A 55 -9.15 -2.33 10.60
CA THR A 55 -9.31 -2.67 12.02
C THR A 55 -8.93 -4.11 12.34
N LYS A 56 -9.15 -5.04 11.39
CA LYS A 56 -8.77 -6.46 11.48
C LYS A 56 -7.33 -6.73 11.08
N LEU A 57 -6.67 -5.77 10.43
CA LEU A 57 -5.26 -5.88 10.05
C LEU A 57 -4.38 -5.78 11.30
N SER A 58 -3.51 -6.76 11.49
CA SER A 58 -2.50 -6.82 12.55
C SER A 58 -1.23 -7.50 12.05
N ILE A 59 -0.09 -7.25 12.70
CA ILE A 59 1.18 -7.89 12.34
C ILE A 59 1.09 -9.42 12.42
N ARG A 60 0.35 -9.94 13.42
CA ARG A 60 0.12 -11.39 13.57
C ARG A 60 -0.79 -11.96 12.49
N SER A 61 -1.91 -11.27 12.16
CA SER A 61 -2.79 -11.73 11.08
C SER A 61 -2.09 -11.66 9.73
N LEU A 62 -1.25 -10.63 9.51
CA LEU A 62 -0.42 -10.51 8.32
C LEU A 62 0.59 -11.67 8.19
N ALA A 63 1.30 -12.02 9.26
CA ALA A 63 2.23 -13.16 9.26
C ALA A 63 1.53 -14.46 8.86
N LYS A 64 0.34 -14.71 9.43
CA LYS A 64 -0.47 -15.88 9.13
C LYS A 64 -0.93 -15.92 7.67
N GLU A 65 -1.47 -14.81 7.16
CA GLU A 65 -1.98 -14.68 5.79
C GLU A 65 -0.86 -14.82 4.76
N SER A 66 0.33 -14.26 5.06
CA SER A 66 1.50 -14.32 4.18
C SER A 66 2.30 -15.62 4.31
N ASN A 67 1.84 -16.56 5.14
CA ASN A 67 2.50 -17.85 5.38
C ASN A 67 3.99 -17.73 5.78
N VAL A 68 4.29 -16.74 6.65
CA VAL A 68 5.64 -16.53 7.19
C VAL A 68 5.68 -16.74 8.69
N SER A 69 6.88 -16.82 9.27
CA SER A 69 7.03 -16.91 10.72
C SER A 69 6.43 -15.67 11.41
N GLN A 70 5.89 -15.83 12.63
CA GLN A 70 5.27 -14.75 13.41
C GLN A 70 6.22 -13.57 13.64
N THR A 71 7.53 -13.80 13.61
CA THR A 71 8.57 -12.78 13.85
C THR A 71 9.01 -12.06 12.58
N ALA A 72 8.77 -12.63 11.39
CA ALA A 72 9.26 -12.06 10.13
C ALA A 72 8.73 -10.64 9.85
N PRO A 73 7.42 -10.34 9.98
CA PRO A 73 6.92 -9.00 9.71
C PRO A 73 7.42 -7.94 10.70
N TYR A 74 7.78 -8.32 11.95
CA TYR A 74 8.32 -7.38 12.94
C TYR A 74 9.69 -6.78 12.56
N ARG A 75 10.39 -7.38 11.61
CA ARG A 75 11.61 -6.81 11.02
C ARG A 75 11.31 -5.57 10.18
N HIS A 76 10.07 -5.43 9.69
CA HIS A 76 9.64 -4.36 8.80
C HIS A 76 8.65 -3.39 9.45
N PHE A 77 7.77 -3.91 10.32
CA PHE A 77 6.73 -3.15 11.01
C PHE A 77 6.81 -3.45 12.50
N LYS A 78 7.33 -2.50 13.29
CA LYS A 78 7.52 -2.68 14.75
C LYS A 78 6.19 -2.63 15.48
N THR A 79 5.27 -1.78 15.01
CA THR A 79 3.95 -1.55 15.58
C THR A 79 2.85 -1.74 14.53
N LYS A 80 1.63 -1.89 15.00
CA LYS A 80 0.45 -1.91 14.12
C LYS A 80 0.30 -0.59 13.36
N GLU A 81 0.65 0.52 14.00
CA GLU A 81 0.58 1.86 13.40
C GLU A 81 1.62 2.03 12.27
N ASP A 82 2.84 1.43 12.40
CA ASP A 82 3.82 1.40 11.31
C ASP A 82 3.28 0.65 10.07
N LEU A 83 2.58 -0.47 10.30
CA LEU A 83 1.93 -1.21 9.22
C LEU A 83 0.83 -0.37 8.55
N TYR A 84 0.05 0.35 9.35
CA TYR A 84 -0.98 1.25 8.84
C TYR A 84 -0.40 2.38 8.01
N ALA A 85 0.68 3.00 8.49
CA ALA A 85 1.38 4.06 7.76
C ALA A 85 1.88 3.59 6.40
N GLU A 86 2.48 2.41 6.31
CA GLU A 86 2.95 1.85 5.04
C GLU A 86 1.78 1.52 4.08
N VAL A 87 0.67 1.00 4.58
CA VAL A 87 -0.54 0.76 3.78
C VAL A 87 -1.12 2.09 3.26
N ALA A 88 -1.15 3.13 4.10
CA ALA A 88 -1.62 4.46 3.72
C ALA A 88 -0.69 5.13 2.68
N ILE A 89 0.65 4.98 2.82
CA ILE A 89 1.62 5.45 1.81
C ILE A 89 1.32 4.84 0.44
N GLU A 90 1.11 3.52 0.38
CA GLU A 90 0.75 2.86 -0.88
C GLU A 90 -0.62 3.31 -1.41
N GLY A 91 -1.57 3.60 -0.54
CA GLY A 91 -2.85 4.19 -0.91
C GLY A 91 -2.66 5.55 -1.59
N PHE A 92 -1.89 6.47 -0.96
CA PHE A 92 -1.57 7.78 -1.54
C PHE A 92 -0.78 7.67 -2.85
N ASN A 93 0.18 6.76 -2.95
CA ASN A 93 0.92 6.52 -4.19
C ASN A 93 0.01 6.03 -5.32
N LYS A 94 -0.94 5.14 -5.02
CA LYS A 94 -1.90 4.61 -6.01
C LYS A 94 -2.87 5.68 -6.49
N ILE A 95 -3.45 6.49 -5.57
CA ILE A 95 -4.35 7.56 -5.96
C ILE A 95 -3.62 8.66 -6.73
N HIS A 96 -2.41 9.06 -6.30
CA HIS A 96 -1.58 10.00 -7.03
C HIS A 96 -1.32 9.52 -8.45
N LYS A 97 -0.88 8.26 -8.63
CA LYS A 97 -0.67 7.65 -9.95
C LYS A 97 -1.94 7.60 -10.80
N ALA A 98 -3.11 7.45 -10.18
CA ALA A 98 -4.38 7.42 -10.90
C ALA A 98 -4.78 8.79 -11.43
N ILE A 99 -4.62 9.84 -10.63
CA ILE A 99 -5.00 11.21 -11.01
C ILE A 99 -3.96 11.89 -11.92
N SER A 100 -2.65 11.63 -11.72
CA SER A 100 -1.55 12.24 -12.48
C SER A 100 -1.41 11.75 -13.92
N LYS A 101 -2.28 10.86 -14.38
CA LYS A 101 -2.32 10.43 -15.80
C LYS A 101 -2.94 11.47 -16.72
N TYR A 102 -3.68 12.41 -16.18
CA TYR A 102 -4.43 13.39 -16.91
C TYR A 102 -3.68 14.71 -16.91
N ASP A 103 -2.79 14.85 -17.90
CA ASP A 103 -1.90 16.00 -18.11
C ASP A 103 -1.95 16.38 -19.59
N SER A 104 -3.05 16.98 -20.00
CA SER A 104 -3.28 17.51 -21.34
C SER A 104 -3.27 19.05 -21.32
N ASN A 105 -3.26 19.70 -22.49
CA ASN A 105 -3.39 21.15 -22.60
C ASN A 105 -4.79 21.68 -22.23
N ASP A 106 -5.77 20.80 -21.97
CA ASP A 106 -7.12 21.15 -21.54
C ASP A 106 -7.25 21.00 -20.01
N SER A 107 -7.05 22.09 -19.28
CA SER A 107 -7.11 22.13 -17.82
C SER A 107 -8.49 21.69 -17.26
N LYS A 108 -9.58 22.02 -17.96
CA LYS A 108 -10.93 21.58 -17.56
C LYS A 108 -11.08 20.07 -17.66
N ARG A 109 -10.59 19.48 -18.74
CA ARG A 109 -10.62 18.03 -18.95
C ARG A 109 -9.76 17.32 -17.93
N ASN A 110 -8.54 17.83 -17.67
CA ASN A 110 -7.65 17.27 -16.64
C ASN A 110 -8.31 17.24 -15.26
N LEU A 111 -8.97 18.34 -14.87
CA LEU A 111 -9.69 18.42 -13.60
C LEU A 111 -10.83 17.40 -13.52
N ILE A 112 -11.69 17.33 -14.56
CA ILE A 112 -12.83 16.41 -14.59
C ILE A 112 -12.38 14.95 -14.56
N ASP A 113 -11.39 14.57 -15.39
CA ASP A 113 -10.95 13.19 -15.49
C ASP A 113 -10.10 12.77 -14.27
N GLY A 114 -9.33 13.70 -13.68
CA GLY A 114 -8.67 13.55 -12.40
C GLY A 114 -9.66 13.32 -11.25
N ALA A 115 -10.71 14.13 -11.16
CA ALA A 115 -11.77 13.97 -10.16
C ALA A 115 -12.50 12.62 -10.29
N LYS A 116 -12.83 12.20 -11.52
CA LYS A 116 -13.40 10.87 -11.77
C LYS A 116 -12.47 9.76 -11.30
N ALA A 117 -11.16 9.89 -11.56
CA ALA A 117 -10.17 8.90 -11.14
C ALA A 117 -10.04 8.84 -9.61
N TYR A 118 -10.09 10.00 -8.94
CA TYR A 118 -10.09 10.11 -7.47
C TYR A 118 -11.31 9.39 -6.87
N ILE A 119 -12.52 9.71 -7.33
CA ILE A 119 -13.77 9.07 -6.88
C ILE A 119 -13.72 7.55 -7.12
N LYS A 120 -13.30 7.14 -8.33
CA LYS A 120 -13.16 5.72 -8.67
C LYS A 120 -12.18 4.98 -7.77
N PHE A 121 -11.08 5.63 -7.38
CA PHE A 121 -10.14 5.07 -6.42
C PHE A 121 -10.80 4.86 -5.06
N GLY A 122 -11.46 5.88 -4.50
CA GLY A 122 -12.16 5.80 -3.22
C GLY A 122 -13.21 4.68 -3.19
N LEU A 123 -14.04 4.60 -4.23
CA LEU A 123 -15.06 3.56 -4.33
C LEU A 123 -14.48 2.14 -4.46
N LYS A 124 -13.35 2.00 -5.16
CA LYS A 124 -12.71 0.70 -5.37
C LYS A 124 -11.87 0.26 -4.17
N ASN A 125 -11.33 1.20 -3.40
CA ASN A 125 -10.40 0.96 -2.31
C ASN A 125 -10.93 1.62 -1.02
N ALA A 126 -12.22 1.41 -0.71
CA ALA A 126 -12.92 2.12 0.35
C ALA A 126 -12.27 1.93 1.74
N ASN A 127 -11.84 0.70 2.06
CA ASN A 127 -11.20 0.42 3.33
C ASN A 127 -9.77 1.00 3.45
N THR A 128 -9.02 1.04 2.35
CA THR A 128 -7.72 1.74 2.30
C THR A 128 -7.93 3.26 2.38
N TYR A 129 -8.95 3.78 1.69
CA TYR A 129 -9.31 5.20 1.75
C TYR A 129 -9.66 5.62 3.18
N ASP A 130 -10.48 4.82 3.88
CA ASP A 130 -10.84 5.07 5.29
C ASP A 130 -9.60 5.06 6.22
N LEU A 131 -8.63 4.19 5.95
CA LEU A 131 -7.35 4.20 6.68
C LEU A 131 -6.52 5.46 6.37
N MET A 132 -6.48 5.91 5.10
CA MET A 132 -5.69 7.07 4.67
C MET A 132 -6.16 8.38 5.30
N PHE A 133 -7.48 8.57 5.39
CA PHE A 133 -8.12 9.82 5.85
C PHE A 133 -8.77 9.71 7.22
N GLY A 134 -8.82 8.50 7.79
CA GLY A 134 -9.39 8.25 9.11
C GLY A 134 -8.44 8.55 10.27
N THR A 135 -8.87 8.20 11.47
CA THR A 135 -8.16 8.49 12.72
C THR A 135 -7.25 7.36 13.22
N ALA A 136 -7.01 6.34 12.38
CA ALA A 136 -6.23 5.16 12.77
C ALA A 136 -4.74 5.46 12.99
N ILE A 137 -4.20 6.46 12.28
CA ILE A 137 -2.85 6.98 12.43
C ILE A 137 -2.97 8.31 13.18
N LYS A 138 -2.59 8.29 14.46
CA LYS A 138 -2.83 9.41 15.37
C LYS A 138 -1.90 10.59 15.16
N ASP A 139 -0.70 10.33 14.70
CA ASP A 139 0.36 11.32 14.59
C ASP A 139 1.15 11.13 13.31
N PHE A 140 0.75 11.86 12.28
CA PHE A 140 1.41 11.86 10.97
C PHE A 140 2.85 12.36 11.03
N THR A 141 3.22 13.15 12.05
CA THR A 141 4.59 13.68 12.15
C THR A 141 5.63 12.60 12.42
N LYS A 142 5.20 11.44 12.93
CA LYS A 142 6.05 10.25 13.12
C LYS A 142 6.39 9.53 11.82
N TYR A 143 5.67 9.84 10.74
CA TYR A 143 5.76 9.13 9.46
C TYR A 143 6.05 10.10 8.31
N PRO A 144 7.30 10.62 8.18
CA PRO A 144 7.65 11.62 7.16
C PRO A 144 7.31 11.17 5.74
N MET A 145 7.50 9.87 5.42
CA MET A 145 7.16 9.31 4.10
C MET A 145 5.65 9.30 3.83
N LEU A 146 4.83 9.12 4.87
CA LEU A 146 3.37 9.21 4.74
C LEU A 146 2.96 10.65 4.45
N PHE A 147 3.53 11.60 5.21
CA PHE A 147 3.29 13.02 4.97
C PHE A 147 3.70 13.43 3.54
N GLU A 148 4.87 12.97 3.07
CA GLU A 148 5.35 13.25 1.72
C GLU A 148 4.39 12.69 0.65
N ALA A 149 3.94 11.44 0.78
CA ALA A 149 3.02 10.80 -0.17
C ALA A 149 1.66 11.51 -0.20
N ALA A 150 1.12 11.88 0.96
CA ALA A 150 -0.11 12.65 1.08
C ALA A 150 0.04 14.04 0.45
N ASN A 151 1.08 14.78 0.83
CA ASN A 151 1.37 16.13 0.34
C ASN A 151 1.57 16.16 -1.17
N LYS A 152 2.30 15.20 -1.72
CA LYS A 152 2.47 15.07 -3.18
C LYS A 152 1.14 14.94 -3.91
N THR A 153 0.22 14.17 -3.36
CA THR A 153 -1.13 13.98 -3.91
C THR A 153 -1.93 15.27 -3.83
N TYR A 154 -1.91 15.94 -2.66
CA TYR A 154 -2.55 17.23 -2.43
C TYR A 154 -2.05 18.31 -3.40
N LEU A 155 -0.74 18.47 -3.53
CA LEU A 155 -0.13 19.45 -4.41
C LEU A 155 -0.49 19.24 -5.89
N HIS A 156 -0.64 17.99 -6.32
CA HIS A 156 -1.10 17.69 -7.68
C HIS A 156 -2.56 18.12 -7.89
N ILE A 157 -3.45 17.84 -6.95
CA ILE A 157 -4.85 18.29 -7.00
C ILE A 157 -4.91 19.82 -7.03
N ARG A 158 -4.15 20.47 -6.13
CA ARG A 158 -4.07 21.93 -6.03
C ARG A 158 -3.57 22.57 -7.33
N SER A 159 -2.51 22.05 -7.94
CA SER A 159 -1.97 22.58 -9.21
C SER A 159 -2.98 22.45 -10.35
N THR A 160 -3.62 21.28 -10.48
CA THR A 160 -4.66 21.05 -11.52
C THR A 160 -5.85 21.98 -11.34
N PHE A 161 -6.28 22.20 -10.10
CA PHE A 161 -7.38 23.14 -9.81
C PHE A 161 -6.98 24.59 -10.08
N LYS A 162 -5.75 24.98 -9.72
CA LYS A 162 -5.21 26.32 -10.00
C LYS A 162 -5.13 26.60 -11.50
N GLU A 163 -4.69 25.65 -12.30
CA GLU A 163 -4.65 25.79 -13.77
C GLU A 163 -6.05 25.98 -14.38
N PHE A 164 -7.06 25.31 -13.84
CA PHE A 164 -8.44 25.48 -14.25
C PHE A 164 -8.99 26.84 -13.82
N SER A 165 -8.66 27.29 -12.62
CA SER A 165 -9.22 28.48 -11.95
C SER A 165 -8.36 29.74 -12.15
N LYS A 166 -7.80 29.96 -13.34
CA LYS A 166 -6.77 30.98 -13.67
C LYS A 166 -7.03 32.39 -13.13
N ASN A 167 -8.29 32.77 -12.86
CA ASN A 167 -8.69 34.10 -12.40
C ASN A 167 -9.05 34.16 -10.91
N LYS A 168 -8.79 33.11 -10.16
CA LYS A 168 -9.03 33.02 -8.71
C LYS A 168 -7.76 33.22 -7.93
N ASP A 169 -7.87 33.87 -6.76
CA ASP A 169 -6.73 34.06 -5.87
C ASP A 169 -6.32 32.76 -5.17
N ASP A 170 -5.14 32.77 -4.57
CA ASP A 170 -4.59 31.59 -3.91
C ASP A 170 -5.41 31.16 -2.69
N LEU A 171 -6.10 32.07 -2.01
CA LEU A 171 -6.95 31.75 -0.86
C LEU A 171 -8.16 30.91 -1.29
N TYR A 172 -8.85 31.34 -2.35
CA TYR A 172 -9.96 30.58 -2.93
C TYR A 172 -9.52 29.17 -3.38
N ILE A 173 -8.35 29.07 -3.97
CA ILE A 173 -7.79 27.78 -4.39
C ILE A 173 -7.54 26.88 -3.18
N GLU A 174 -6.95 27.43 -2.11
CA GLU A 174 -6.63 26.70 -0.89
C GLU A 174 -7.89 26.18 -0.18
N GLU A 175 -8.87 27.06 0.03
CA GLU A 175 -10.16 26.69 0.65
C GLU A 175 -10.89 25.61 -0.14
N SER A 176 -10.99 25.77 -1.48
CA SER A 176 -11.61 24.75 -2.34
C SER A 176 -10.88 23.41 -2.32
N CYS A 177 -9.54 23.41 -2.21
CA CYS A 177 -8.76 22.17 -2.13
C CYS A 177 -8.89 21.48 -0.76
N ILE A 178 -9.00 22.25 0.33
CA ILE A 178 -9.24 21.71 1.67
C ILE A 178 -10.61 21.03 1.71
N ASP A 179 -11.65 21.63 1.17
CA ASP A 179 -13.00 21.04 1.11
C ASP A 179 -13.04 19.72 0.32
N ILE A 180 -12.20 19.59 -0.71
CA ILE A 180 -12.08 18.33 -1.48
C ILE A 180 -11.28 17.28 -0.70
N TRP A 181 -10.32 17.72 0.14
CA TRP A 181 -9.39 16.86 0.83
C TRP A 181 -9.92 16.36 2.20
N ALA A 182 -10.77 17.13 2.87
CA ALA A 182 -11.38 16.81 4.16
C ALA A 182 -12.52 15.81 4.05
#